data_2bf2e0ad0ed3c2f8a4cd927f1bc83491
#
_entry.id   2bf2e0ad0ed3c2f8a4cd927f1bc83491
#
_cell.length_a   1.000
_cell.length_b   1.000
_cell.length_c   1.000
_cell.angle_alpha   90.00
_cell.angle_beta   90.00
_cell.angle_gamma   90.00
#
_symmetry.space_group_name_H-M   'P 1'
#
loop_
_entity.id
_entity.type
_entity.pdbx_description
1 polymer ?
#
loop_
_entity_poly.entity_id
_entity_poly.type
_entity_poly.pdbx_seq_one_letter_code
_entity_poly.pdbx_strand_id
1 'polypeptide(L)'
;MLGDKTAFLNQYAIPEKMYEEAGMSWADLEAIAEDYAYRVDGFYMIRDMFLKELIENKEDETGLHSYRTRIKTPGHLVEKIIRRRVENYRKYKELTKENYLKFVTDIIGFRGLLLYREDWVVFHKYLLKHFENHASWYVHDCLKDFDESRDRYMVEAPKVHMRPGDFADIYADWIASDDIHAQKYYRSVHYILKYRGMYLEVQVRTLFEEGWGEIDHHILYPYKNCLLYTSDAADE
;
A
#
# COMPACT_ATOMS: atom_id res chain seq x y z
N MET A 1 11.88 8.96 17.16
CA MET A 1 12.85 9.88 16.55
C MET A 1 13.74 9.07 15.62
N LEU A 2 14.16 9.64 14.49
CA LEU A 2 14.89 8.92 13.44
C LEU A 2 16.35 8.65 13.79
N GLY A 3 16.92 9.37 14.76
CA GLY A 3 18.31 9.27 15.11
C GLY A 3 19.24 9.99 14.12
N ASP A 4 20.51 9.59 14.09
CA ASP A 4 21.48 10.18 13.17
C ASP A 4 21.16 9.85 11.70
N LYS A 5 21.29 10.84 10.81
CA LYS A 5 21.01 10.70 9.37
C LYS A 5 21.77 9.52 8.73
N THR A 6 23.08 9.45 9.00
CA THR A 6 23.94 8.42 8.38
C THR A 6 23.54 7.01 8.85
N ALA A 7 23.24 6.87 10.14
CA ALA A 7 22.75 5.60 10.69
C ALA A 7 21.40 5.20 10.07
N PHE A 8 20.49 6.15 9.89
CA PHE A 8 19.20 5.92 9.25
C PHE A 8 19.34 5.48 7.79
N LEU A 9 20.12 6.21 6.99
CA LEU A 9 20.33 5.86 5.59
C LEU A 9 20.91 4.44 5.44
N ASN A 10 21.85 4.07 6.30
CA ASN A 10 22.43 2.73 6.33
C ASN A 10 21.40 1.66 6.73
N GLN A 11 20.58 1.93 7.76
CA GLN A 11 19.54 1.00 8.22
C GLN A 11 18.50 0.69 7.14
N TYR A 12 18.12 1.69 6.34
CA TYR A 12 17.12 1.54 5.28
C TYR A 12 17.73 1.31 3.90
N ALA A 13 19.06 1.09 3.83
CA ALA A 13 19.81 0.89 2.59
C ALA A 13 19.53 1.99 1.53
N ILE A 14 19.46 3.25 1.98
CA ILE A 14 19.24 4.42 1.14
C ILE A 14 20.61 4.98 0.75
N PRO A 15 21.00 4.96 -0.54
CA PRO A 15 22.22 5.61 -0.99
C PRO A 15 22.20 7.13 -0.72
N GLU A 16 23.31 7.72 -0.28
CA GLU A 16 23.40 9.17 -0.04
C GLU A 16 22.94 9.97 -1.28
N LYS A 17 23.32 9.55 -2.46
CA LYS A 17 22.87 10.13 -3.73
C LYS A 17 21.33 10.18 -3.86
N MET A 18 20.63 9.09 -3.46
CA MET A 18 19.16 9.05 -3.49
C MET A 18 18.57 10.06 -2.50
N TYR A 19 19.17 10.20 -1.31
CA TYR A 19 18.75 11.21 -0.36
C TYR A 19 18.93 12.63 -0.90
N GLU A 20 20.06 12.93 -1.52
CA GLU A 20 20.34 14.22 -2.14
C GLU A 20 19.34 14.53 -3.28
N GLU A 21 19.07 13.55 -4.16
CA GLU A 21 18.09 13.66 -5.24
C GLU A 21 16.66 13.89 -4.75
N ALA A 22 16.30 13.38 -3.57
CA ALA A 22 14.99 13.64 -2.97
C ALA A 22 14.76 15.12 -2.65
N GLY A 23 15.85 15.91 -2.46
CA GLY A 23 15.79 17.36 -2.30
C GLY A 23 14.96 17.81 -1.09
N MET A 24 15.09 17.11 0.04
CA MET A 24 14.42 17.42 1.30
C MET A 24 15.42 17.43 2.45
N SER A 25 15.35 18.43 3.31
CA SER A 25 16.29 18.51 4.44
C SER A 25 16.04 17.41 5.46
N TRP A 26 17.08 17.00 6.18
CA TRP A 26 16.93 16.03 7.27
C TRP A 26 16.00 16.56 8.38
N ALA A 27 16.09 17.84 8.68
CA ALA A 27 15.21 18.48 9.67
C ALA A 27 13.72 18.42 9.28
N ASP A 28 13.38 18.59 7.99
CA ASP A 28 12.01 18.45 7.52
C ASP A 28 11.50 17.00 7.66
N LEU A 29 12.35 16.02 7.35
CA LEU A 29 12.03 14.61 7.54
C LEU A 29 11.85 14.22 8.99
N GLU A 30 12.68 14.74 9.89
CA GLU A 30 12.52 14.57 11.35
C GLU A 30 11.22 15.20 11.83
N ALA A 31 10.90 16.43 11.40
CA ALA A 31 9.67 17.10 11.75
C ALA A 31 8.40 16.33 11.30
N ILE A 32 8.45 15.67 10.12
CA ILE A 32 7.38 14.76 9.67
C ILE A 32 7.31 13.53 10.57
N ALA A 33 8.43 12.91 10.88
CA ALA A 33 8.46 11.72 11.72
C ALA A 33 7.95 11.98 13.15
N GLU A 34 8.24 13.15 13.71
CA GLU A 34 7.75 13.58 15.02
C GLU A 34 6.25 13.84 15.02
N ASP A 35 5.72 14.56 14.01
CA ASP A 35 4.27 14.77 13.87
C ASP A 35 3.54 13.43 13.68
N TYR A 36 4.13 12.53 12.89
CA TYR A 36 3.60 11.20 12.69
C TYR A 36 3.55 10.38 13.98
N ALA A 37 4.63 10.38 14.75
CA ALA A 37 4.71 9.69 16.04
C ALA A 37 3.68 10.23 17.05
N TYR A 38 3.45 11.53 17.04
CA TYR A 38 2.41 12.16 17.86
C TYR A 38 0.99 11.70 17.50
N ARG A 39 0.74 11.39 16.23
CA ARG A 39 -0.58 10.97 15.69
C ARG A 39 -0.83 9.47 15.72
N VAL A 40 0.15 8.66 16.07
CA VAL A 40 0.12 7.20 15.90
C VAL A 40 -1.07 6.52 16.59
N ASP A 41 -1.44 6.98 17.78
CA ASP A 41 -2.59 6.44 18.53
C ASP A 41 -3.92 6.68 17.77
N GLY A 42 -4.04 7.80 17.07
CA GLY A 42 -5.16 8.09 16.21
C GLY A 42 -5.27 7.11 15.03
N PHE A 43 -4.14 6.69 14.46
CA PHE A 43 -4.12 5.69 13.38
C PHE A 43 -4.53 4.30 13.90
N TYR A 44 -4.08 3.90 15.10
CA TYR A 44 -4.54 2.67 15.74
C TYR A 44 -6.05 2.71 15.99
N MET A 45 -6.57 3.82 16.53
CA MET A 45 -8.00 3.99 16.77
C MET A 45 -8.83 3.83 15.47
N ILE A 46 -8.42 4.48 14.38
CA ILE A 46 -9.12 4.38 13.09
C ILE A 46 -9.05 2.96 12.53
N ARG A 47 -7.90 2.27 12.64
CA ARG A 47 -7.76 0.87 12.29
C ARG A 47 -8.74 -0.01 13.06
N ASP A 48 -8.83 0.16 14.38
CA ASP A 48 -9.69 -0.66 15.23
C ASP A 48 -11.17 -0.41 14.95
N MET A 49 -11.54 0.84 14.65
CA MET A 49 -12.89 1.15 14.20
C MET A 49 -13.23 0.49 12.86
N PHE A 50 -12.29 0.52 11.90
CA PHE A 50 -12.46 -0.17 10.61
C PHE A 50 -12.66 -1.68 10.81
N LEU A 51 -11.84 -2.32 11.64
CA LEU A 51 -11.95 -3.74 11.93
C LEU A 51 -13.30 -4.06 12.55
N LYS A 52 -13.69 -3.36 13.61
CA LYS A 52 -14.93 -3.60 14.34
C LYS A 52 -16.18 -3.37 13.47
N GLU A 53 -16.18 -2.35 12.63
CA GLU A 53 -17.33 -2.00 11.82
C GLU A 53 -17.49 -2.85 10.57
N LEU A 54 -16.38 -3.30 9.98
CA LEU A 54 -16.39 -3.84 8.62
C LEU A 54 -15.77 -5.24 8.48
N ILE A 55 -15.10 -5.76 9.47
CA ILE A 55 -14.35 -7.02 9.33
C ILE A 55 -14.73 -8.05 10.39
N GLU A 56 -14.68 -7.67 11.66
CA GLU A 56 -14.88 -8.61 12.77
C GLU A 56 -16.29 -9.21 12.78
N ASN A 57 -16.38 -10.53 12.93
CA ASN A 57 -17.60 -11.33 12.89
C ASN A 57 -18.41 -11.18 11.58
N LYS A 58 -17.71 -11.00 10.47
CA LYS A 58 -18.29 -10.85 9.12
C LYS A 58 -17.64 -11.76 8.08
N GLU A 59 -17.13 -12.91 8.52
CA GLU A 59 -16.44 -13.87 7.65
C GLU A 59 -17.36 -14.32 6.51
N ASP A 60 -18.62 -14.63 6.80
CA ASP A 60 -19.61 -15.05 5.80
C ASP A 60 -19.95 -13.95 4.78
N GLU A 61 -19.90 -12.67 5.21
CA GLU A 61 -20.17 -11.53 4.33
C GLU A 61 -18.95 -11.14 3.49
N THR A 62 -17.76 -11.23 4.09
CA THR A 62 -16.50 -10.79 3.48
C THR A 62 -15.81 -11.86 2.65
N GLY A 63 -16.09 -13.14 2.92
CA GLY A 63 -15.33 -14.27 2.35
C GLY A 63 -13.89 -14.38 2.84
N LEU A 64 -13.51 -13.59 3.85
CA LEU A 64 -12.15 -13.61 4.41
C LEU A 64 -11.98 -14.80 5.34
N HIS A 65 -10.91 -15.57 5.15
CA HIS A 65 -10.48 -16.59 6.09
C HIS A 65 -9.81 -15.97 7.33
N SER A 66 -8.98 -14.96 7.12
CA SER A 66 -8.29 -14.24 8.19
C SER A 66 -7.80 -12.87 7.69
N TYR A 67 -7.23 -12.09 8.58
CA TYR A 67 -6.65 -10.80 8.21
C TYR A 67 -5.42 -10.45 9.04
N ARG A 68 -4.62 -9.53 8.52
CA ARG A 68 -3.52 -8.86 9.22
C ARG A 68 -3.63 -7.36 9.06
N THR A 69 -3.17 -6.62 10.06
CA THR A 69 -3.09 -5.16 9.97
C THR A 69 -1.72 -4.66 10.38
N ARG A 70 -1.36 -3.51 9.87
CA ARG A 70 -0.15 -2.81 10.30
C ARG A 70 -0.37 -1.31 10.30
N ILE A 71 0.29 -0.62 11.20
CA ILE A 71 0.55 0.82 11.10
C ILE A 71 2.00 0.99 10.67
N LYS A 72 2.24 1.79 9.64
CA LYS A 72 3.60 2.06 9.14
C LYS A 72 4.43 2.71 10.24
N THR A 73 5.68 2.30 10.40
CA THR A 73 6.57 2.96 11.38
C THR A 73 7.05 4.33 10.85
N PRO A 74 7.43 5.27 11.74
CA PRO A 74 7.97 6.57 11.32
C PRO A 74 9.17 6.44 10.37
N GLY A 75 10.07 5.47 10.64
CA GLY A 75 11.22 5.23 9.79
C GLY A 75 10.85 4.76 8.38
N HIS A 76 9.91 3.81 8.24
CA HIS A 76 9.42 3.38 6.93
C HIS A 76 8.60 4.46 6.21
N LEU A 77 7.98 5.40 6.94
CA LEU A 77 7.34 6.56 6.35
C LEU A 77 8.38 7.45 5.68
N VAL A 78 9.46 7.78 6.40
CA VAL A 78 10.53 8.65 5.89
C VAL A 78 11.27 7.99 4.72
N GLU A 79 11.62 6.70 4.82
CA GLU A 79 12.19 5.92 3.72
C GLU A 79 11.30 6.04 2.47
N LYS A 80 9.99 5.82 2.62
CA LYS A 80 9.04 5.92 1.51
C LYS A 80 8.99 7.33 0.92
N ILE A 81 9.01 8.36 1.73
CA ILE A 81 9.00 9.76 1.26
C ILE A 81 10.24 10.03 0.41
N ILE A 82 11.44 9.66 0.90
CA ILE A 82 12.68 9.83 0.15
C ILE A 82 12.59 9.13 -1.21
N ARG A 83 12.25 7.85 -1.22
CA ARG A 83 12.14 7.05 -2.44
C ARG A 83 11.10 7.63 -3.42
N ARG A 84 9.92 7.97 -2.95
CA ARG A 84 8.85 8.52 -3.80
C ARG A 84 9.17 9.89 -4.37
N ARG A 85 9.91 10.72 -3.67
CA ARG A 85 10.39 12.00 -4.22
C ARG A 85 11.36 11.80 -5.37
N VAL A 86 12.23 10.80 -5.30
CA VAL A 86 13.14 10.45 -6.41
C VAL A 86 12.36 9.83 -7.58
N GLU A 87 11.47 8.87 -7.31
CA GLU A 87 10.68 8.18 -8.35
C GLU A 87 9.71 9.10 -9.09
N ASN A 88 9.09 10.06 -8.40
CA ASN A 88 8.09 10.96 -8.95
C ASN A 88 8.14 12.33 -8.29
N TYR A 89 9.23 13.05 -8.52
CA TYR A 89 9.46 14.38 -7.95
C TYR A 89 8.31 15.35 -8.21
N ARG A 90 7.75 15.34 -9.44
CA ARG A 90 6.66 16.25 -9.82
C ARG A 90 5.43 16.10 -8.91
N LYS A 91 5.09 14.87 -8.50
CA LYS A 91 3.95 14.60 -7.61
C LYS A 91 4.27 14.95 -6.15
N TYR A 92 5.50 14.67 -5.70
CA TYR A 92 5.85 14.72 -4.27
C TYR A 92 6.65 15.96 -3.85
N LYS A 93 6.98 16.88 -4.77
CA LYS A 93 7.78 18.08 -4.48
C LYS A 93 7.14 19.02 -3.44
N GLU A 94 5.80 19.08 -3.40
CA GLU A 94 5.03 19.90 -2.47
C GLU A 94 4.72 19.20 -1.13
N LEU A 95 5.28 17.99 -0.90
CA LEU A 95 5.08 17.26 0.35
C LEU A 95 5.81 17.95 1.48
N THR A 96 5.07 18.27 2.56
CA THR A 96 5.55 18.90 3.78
C THR A 96 4.99 18.21 5.01
N LYS A 97 5.39 18.65 6.21
CA LYS A 97 4.83 18.20 7.49
C LYS A 97 3.31 18.39 7.59
N GLU A 98 2.77 19.46 7.01
CA GLU A 98 1.35 19.79 7.09
C GLU A 98 0.45 18.95 6.18
N ASN A 99 1.05 18.31 5.15
CA ASN A 99 0.25 17.65 4.12
C ASN A 99 0.67 16.21 3.78
N TYR A 100 1.72 15.66 4.37
CA TYR A 100 2.24 14.31 4.03
C TYR A 100 1.18 13.21 4.08
N LEU A 101 0.17 13.32 4.96
CA LEU A 101 -0.96 12.39 5.04
C LEU A 101 -1.85 12.36 3.79
N LYS A 102 -1.77 13.40 2.92
CA LYS A 102 -2.46 13.42 1.62
C LYS A 102 -1.69 12.65 0.55
N PHE A 103 -0.37 12.53 0.72
CA PHE A 103 0.52 11.88 -0.25
C PHE A 103 0.79 10.40 0.07
N VAL A 104 0.82 10.04 1.35
CA VAL A 104 1.14 8.68 1.80
C VAL A 104 -0.15 7.95 2.17
N THR A 105 -0.62 7.09 1.28
CA THR A 105 -1.93 6.42 1.37
C THR A 105 -1.89 5.06 2.07
N ASP A 106 -0.71 4.56 2.46
CA ASP A 106 -0.49 3.24 3.05
C ASP A 106 -0.02 3.28 4.51
N ILE A 107 -0.46 4.31 5.26
CA ILE A 107 -0.15 4.45 6.68
C ILE A 107 -0.83 3.35 7.47
N ILE A 108 -2.11 3.13 7.21
CA ILE A 108 -2.90 2.04 7.77
C ILE A 108 -3.00 0.97 6.69
N GLY A 109 -2.38 -0.18 6.93
CA GLY A 109 -2.43 -1.32 6.03
C GLY A 109 -3.34 -2.42 6.60
N PHE A 110 -4.19 -2.96 5.74
CA PHE A 110 -5.00 -4.14 5.99
C PHE A 110 -4.70 -5.18 4.93
N ARG A 111 -4.48 -6.43 5.34
CA ARG A 111 -4.37 -7.58 4.45
C ARG A 111 -5.51 -8.55 4.72
N GLY A 112 -6.40 -8.70 3.76
CA GLY A 112 -7.42 -9.74 3.75
C GLY A 112 -6.87 -11.00 3.13
N LEU A 113 -7.01 -12.14 3.84
CA LEU A 113 -6.48 -13.44 3.42
C LEU A 113 -7.64 -14.38 3.09
N LEU A 114 -7.63 -14.88 1.87
CA LEU A 114 -8.62 -15.79 1.31
C LEU A 114 -8.09 -17.23 1.32
N LEU A 115 -8.98 -18.21 1.36
CA LEU A 115 -8.61 -19.61 1.06
C LEU A 115 -8.50 -19.83 -0.45
N TYR A 116 -9.51 -19.39 -1.20
CA TYR A 116 -9.57 -19.54 -2.64
C TYR A 116 -9.55 -18.18 -3.31
N ARG A 117 -8.97 -18.10 -4.50
CA ARG A 117 -8.87 -16.85 -5.25
C ARG A 117 -10.24 -16.33 -5.69
N GLU A 118 -11.17 -17.22 -5.94
CA GLU A 118 -12.55 -16.94 -6.33
C GLU A 118 -13.32 -16.18 -5.24
N ASP A 119 -12.97 -16.35 -3.96
CA ASP A 119 -13.58 -15.64 -2.83
C ASP A 119 -13.33 -14.13 -2.90
N TRP A 120 -12.35 -13.70 -3.71
CA TRP A 120 -12.12 -12.29 -3.97
C TRP A 120 -13.37 -11.56 -4.46
N VAL A 121 -14.20 -12.20 -5.29
CA VAL A 121 -15.44 -11.59 -5.81
C VAL A 121 -16.40 -11.26 -4.68
N VAL A 122 -16.47 -12.11 -3.64
CA VAL A 122 -17.31 -11.87 -2.45
C VAL A 122 -16.80 -10.64 -1.72
N PHE A 123 -15.50 -10.58 -1.46
CA PHE A 123 -14.89 -9.43 -0.79
C PHE A 123 -15.03 -8.13 -1.60
N HIS A 124 -14.82 -8.19 -2.91
CA HIS A 124 -14.98 -7.03 -3.79
C HIS A 124 -16.40 -6.47 -3.75
N LYS A 125 -17.42 -7.33 -3.86
CA LYS A 125 -18.83 -6.94 -3.73
C LYS A 125 -19.14 -6.35 -2.36
N TYR A 126 -18.55 -6.92 -1.30
CA TYR A 126 -18.67 -6.40 0.05
C TYR A 126 -18.12 -4.97 0.14
N LEU A 127 -16.92 -4.72 -0.38
CA LEU A 127 -16.36 -3.37 -0.40
C LEU A 127 -17.23 -2.40 -1.21
N LEU A 128 -17.73 -2.78 -2.38
CA LEU A 128 -18.63 -1.94 -3.19
C LEU A 128 -19.93 -1.57 -2.47
N LYS A 129 -20.42 -2.44 -1.58
CA LYS A 129 -21.60 -2.17 -0.74
C LYS A 129 -21.33 -1.12 0.34
N HIS A 130 -20.12 -1.08 0.88
CA HIS A 130 -19.77 -0.25 2.04
C HIS A 130 -18.98 1.01 1.71
N PHE A 131 -18.36 1.06 0.54
CA PHE A 131 -17.58 2.21 0.07
C PHE A 131 -18.16 2.70 -1.24
N GLU A 132 -18.46 3.99 -1.32
CA GLU A 132 -18.90 4.57 -2.58
C GLU A 132 -17.85 4.38 -3.66
N ASN A 133 -18.32 3.83 -4.78
CA ASN A 133 -17.54 3.70 -5.97
C ASN A 133 -17.72 4.97 -6.81
N HIS A 134 -16.66 5.73 -7.03
CA HIS A 134 -16.72 6.85 -7.94
C HIS A 134 -16.74 6.34 -9.38
N ALA A 135 -17.83 6.59 -10.11
CA ALA A 135 -17.95 6.29 -11.53
C ALA A 135 -16.89 7.02 -12.39
N SER A 136 -16.17 7.96 -11.81
CA SER A 136 -15.12 8.77 -12.43
C SER A 136 -13.71 8.44 -11.95
N TRP A 137 -13.42 7.20 -11.59
CA TRP A 137 -12.06 6.77 -11.21
C TRP A 137 -10.98 7.15 -12.22
N TYR A 138 -11.37 7.37 -13.45
CA TYR A 138 -10.50 7.71 -14.57
C TYR A 138 -10.27 9.21 -14.77
N VAL A 139 -10.93 10.08 -14.00
CA VAL A 139 -10.87 11.53 -14.26
C VAL A 139 -10.39 12.26 -13.01
N HIS A 140 -9.11 12.53 -12.95
CA HIS A 140 -8.47 13.34 -11.90
C HIS A 140 -9.11 14.73 -11.70
N ASP A 141 -9.84 15.23 -12.68
CA ASP A 141 -10.50 16.55 -12.61
C ASP A 141 -11.89 16.53 -11.96
N CYS A 142 -12.50 15.36 -11.77
CA CYS A 142 -13.82 15.24 -11.13
C CYS A 142 -13.78 15.30 -9.60
N LEU A 143 -12.60 15.33 -8.98
CA LEU A 143 -12.45 15.52 -7.54
C LEU A 143 -12.92 16.89 -7.04
N LYS A 144 -13.24 17.83 -7.93
CA LYS A 144 -13.73 19.17 -7.55
C LYS A 144 -15.13 19.17 -6.95
N ASP A 145 -15.96 18.19 -7.30
CA ASP A 145 -17.33 18.04 -6.80
C ASP A 145 -17.45 16.94 -5.76
N PHE A 146 -16.30 16.42 -5.32
CA PHE A 146 -16.24 15.33 -4.35
C PHE A 146 -16.41 15.87 -2.94
N ASP A 147 -17.45 15.44 -2.26
CA ASP A 147 -17.67 15.75 -0.85
C ASP A 147 -16.70 14.96 0.03
N GLU A 148 -15.59 15.58 0.39
CA GLU A 148 -14.60 14.98 1.32
C GLU A 148 -15.21 14.67 2.70
N SER A 149 -16.41 15.18 3.01
CA SER A 149 -17.12 14.87 4.24
C SER A 149 -17.70 13.45 4.25
N ARG A 150 -17.74 12.78 3.10
CA ARG A 150 -18.17 11.38 3.03
C ARG A 150 -17.12 10.48 3.64
N ASP A 151 -17.53 9.80 4.69
CA ASP A 151 -16.66 8.98 5.54
C ASP A 151 -16.05 7.76 4.84
N ARG A 152 -16.63 7.30 3.70
CA ARG A 152 -16.29 6.00 3.09
C ARG A 152 -16.36 6.05 1.57
N TYR A 153 -15.19 5.99 0.91
CA TYR A 153 -15.13 5.85 -0.54
C TYR A 153 -13.83 5.19 -1.02
N MET A 154 -13.88 4.61 -2.23
CA MET A 154 -12.67 4.14 -2.92
C MET A 154 -12.00 5.34 -3.60
N VAL A 155 -10.71 5.52 -3.34
CA VAL A 155 -9.94 6.68 -3.83
C VAL A 155 -9.56 6.50 -5.31
N GLU A 156 -9.31 5.27 -5.72
CA GLU A 156 -8.93 4.89 -7.08
C GLU A 156 -9.48 3.50 -7.42
N ALA A 157 -9.47 3.15 -8.70
CA ALA A 157 -9.80 1.81 -9.14
C ALA A 157 -8.90 0.77 -8.47
N PRO A 158 -9.44 -0.40 -8.08
CA PRO A 158 -8.63 -1.48 -7.54
C PRO A 158 -7.57 -1.93 -8.54
N LYS A 159 -6.36 -2.20 -8.09
CA LYS A 159 -5.26 -2.67 -8.93
C LYS A 159 -5.00 -4.15 -8.68
N VAL A 160 -5.09 -4.94 -9.73
CA VAL A 160 -4.81 -6.37 -9.70
C VAL A 160 -3.36 -6.59 -10.09
N HIS A 161 -2.62 -7.24 -9.20
CA HIS A 161 -1.28 -7.74 -9.49
C HIS A 161 -1.34 -9.26 -9.66
N MET A 162 -0.90 -9.76 -10.80
CA MET A 162 -0.94 -11.19 -11.13
C MET A 162 0.31 -11.62 -11.91
N ARG A 163 0.61 -12.91 -11.92
CA ARG A 163 1.76 -13.43 -12.68
C ARG A 163 1.41 -13.54 -14.18
N PRO A 164 2.40 -13.41 -15.06
CA PRO A 164 2.19 -13.72 -16.47
C PRO A 164 1.66 -15.15 -16.65
N GLY A 165 0.60 -15.30 -17.43
CA GLY A 165 -0.04 -16.60 -17.68
C GLY A 165 -1.12 -17.01 -16.66
N ASP A 166 -1.38 -16.23 -15.63
CA ASP A 166 -2.54 -16.43 -14.76
C ASP A 166 -3.85 -16.08 -15.51
N PHE A 167 -4.91 -16.80 -15.17
CA PHE A 167 -6.25 -16.47 -15.70
C PHE A 167 -6.81 -15.22 -15.02
N ALA A 168 -7.19 -14.23 -15.83
CA ALA A 168 -7.73 -12.95 -15.38
C ALA A 168 -9.27 -12.94 -15.31
N ASP A 169 -9.94 -14.02 -15.72
CA ASP A 169 -11.38 -14.09 -15.94
C ASP A 169 -12.21 -13.65 -14.72
N ILE A 170 -11.75 -14.00 -13.51
CA ILE A 170 -12.45 -13.59 -12.28
C ILE A 170 -12.49 -12.08 -12.06
N TYR A 171 -11.59 -11.33 -12.71
CA TYR A 171 -11.48 -9.88 -12.60
C TYR A 171 -12.16 -9.14 -13.75
N ALA A 172 -12.35 -9.80 -14.89
CA ALA A 172 -12.74 -9.16 -16.17
C ALA A 172 -14.06 -8.39 -16.09
N ASP A 173 -15.03 -8.88 -15.30
CA ASP A 173 -16.33 -8.23 -15.12
C ASP A 173 -16.30 -7.02 -14.16
N TRP A 174 -15.19 -6.81 -13.44
CA TRP A 174 -15.10 -5.87 -12.33
C TRP A 174 -14.00 -4.83 -12.48
N ILE A 175 -12.91 -5.20 -13.13
CA ILE A 175 -11.66 -4.42 -13.19
C ILE A 175 -11.30 -4.19 -14.66
N ALA A 176 -10.98 -2.94 -14.99
CA ALA A 176 -10.51 -2.61 -16.32
C ALA A 176 -9.14 -3.25 -16.60
N SER A 177 -8.89 -3.60 -17.86
CA SER A 177 -7.63 -4.24 -18.28
C SER A 177 -6.38 -3.43 -17.90
N ASP A 178 -6.48 -2.11 -17.92
CA ASP A 178 -5.38 -1.20 -17.60
C ASP A 178 -4.99 -1.22 -16.10
N ASP A 179 -5.90 -1.70 -15.23
CA ASP A 179 -5.67 -1.88 -13.80
C ASP A 179 -5.19 -3.30 -13.44
N ILE A 180 -4.99 -4.16 -14.45
CA ILE A 180 -4.42 -5.50 -14.28
C ILE A 180 -2.95 -5.48 -14.67
N HIS A 181 -2.07 -5.63 -13.68
CA HIS A 181 -0.63 -5.48 -13.83
C HIS A 181 0.10 -6.83 -13.71
N ALA A 182 0.92 -7.17 -14.70
CA ALA A 182 1.76 -8.35 -14.65
C ALA A 182 2.94 -8.13 -13.67
N GLN A 183 3.10 -9.07 -12.73
CA GLN A 183 4.18 -9.06 -11.72
C GLN A 183 4.85 -10.44 -11.68
N LYS A 184 6.18 -10.49 -11.65
CA LYS A 184 6.91 -11.76 -11.76
C LYS A 184 6.62 -12.74 -10.61
N TYR A 185 6.48 -12.25 -9.38
CA TYR A 185 6.39 -13.09 -8.18
C TYR A 185 5.23 -12.76 -7.24
N TYR A 186 4.46 -11.72 -7.56
CA TYR A 186 3.50 -11.15 -6.65
C TYR A 186 2.06 -11.29 -7.18
N ARG A 187 1.13 -11.66 -6.31
CA ARG A 187 -0.30 -11.68 -6.59
C ARG A 187 -1.03 -11.00 -5.44
N SER A 188 -1.84 -10.03 -5.74
CA SER A 188 -2.70 -9.35 -4.77
C SER A 188 -3.64 -8.39 -5.49
N VAL A 189 -4.80 -8.12 -4.92
CA VAL A 189 -5.64 -7.00 -5.33
C VAL A 189 -5.49 -5.89 -4.30
N HIS A 190 -5.19 -4.68 -4.77
CA HIS A 190 -4.96 -3.51 -3.94
C HIS A 190 -6.10 -2.51 -4.08
N TYR A 191 -6.56 -2.01 -2.95
CA TYR A 191 -7.53 -0.94 -2.83
C TYR A 191 -6.94 0.19 -2.00
N ILE A 192 -7.24 1.42 -2.38
CA ILE A 192 -7.01 2.59 -1.51
C ILE A 192 -8.37 3.13 -1.11
N LEU A 193 -8.67 2.99 0.16
CA LEU A 193 -9.93 3.42 0.75
C LEU A 193 -9.75 4.70 1.55
N LYS A 194 -10.75 5.58 1.53
CA LYS A 194 -10.89 6.67 2.49
C LYS A 194 -11.89 6.26 3.55
N TYR A 195 -11.49 6.34 4.80
CA TYR A 195 -12.33 5.97 5.94
C TYR A 195 -11.99 6.90 7.11
N ARG A 196 -13.00 7.59 7.63
CA ARG A 196 -12.88 8.54 8.74
C ARG A 196 -11.72 9.53 8.56
N GLY A 197 -11.63 10.12 7.36
CA GLY A 197 -10.61 11.10 7.03
C GLY A 197 -9.21 10.56 6.75
N MET A 198 -8.95 9.25 6.93
CA MET A 198 -7.65 8.63 6.67
C MET A 198 -7.68 7.69 5.46
N TYR A 199 -6.52 7.50 4.84
CA TYR A 199 -6.32 6.49 3.81
C TYR A 199 -5.96 5.15 4.45
N LEU A 200 -6.57 4.09 3.91
CA LEU A 200 -6.24 2.70 4.21
C LEU A 200 -5.84 2.00 2.92
N GLU A 201 -4.69 1.35 2.91
CA GLU A 201 -4.33 0.40 1.87
C GLU A 201 -4.88 -0.98 2.25
N VAL A 202 -5.78 -1.50 1.42
CA VAL A 202 -6.33 -2.85 1.58
C VAL A 202 -5.72 -3.74 0.51
N GLN A 203 -5.02 -4.80 0.92
CA GLN A 203 -4.45 -5.82 0.06
C GLN A 203 -5.22 -7.12 0.27
N VAL A 204 -5.64 -7.77 -0.80
CA VAL A 204 -6.36 -9.05 -0.74
C VAL A 204 -5.60 -10.09 -1.55
N ARG A 205 -5.33 -11.24 -0.93
CA ARG A 205 -4.64 -12.36 -1.54
C ARG A 205 -4.96 -13.66 -0.81
N THR A 206 -4.57 -14.79 -1.38
CA THR A 206 -4.73 -16.07 -0.69
C THR A 206 -3.66 -16.26 0.40
N LEU A 207 -3.92 -17.18 1.33
CA LEU A 207 -2.93 -17.60 2.35
C LEU A 207 -1.62 -18.11 1.74
N PHE A 208 -1.69 -18.80 0.60
CA PHE A 208 -0.49 -19.30 -0.10
C PHE A 208 0.33 -18.14 -0.68
N GLU A 209 -0.32 -17.13 -1.22
CA GLU A 209 0.32 -15.93 -1.75
C GLU A 209 0.93 -15.08 -0.65
N GLU A 210 0.30 -15.02 0.53
CA GLU A 210 0.87 -14.38 1.72
C GLU A 210 2.13 -15.11 2.17
N GLY A 211 2.07 -16.44 2.36
CA GLY A 211 3.22 -17.24 2.75
C GLY A 211 4.38 -17.12 1.76
N TRP A 212 4.09 -17.16 0.45
CA TRP A 212 5.11 -16.97 -0.57
C TRP A 212 5.69 -15.55 -0.54
N GLY A 213 4.87 -14.53 -0.36
CA GLY A 213 5.31 -13.14 -0.26
C GLY A 213 6.24 -12.88 0.93
N GLU A 214 5.99 -13.51 2.08
CA GLU A 214 6.86 -13.45 3.24
C GLU A 214 8.22 -14.12 2.95
N ILE A 215 8.23 -15.28 2.28
CA ILE A 215 9.45 -15.95 1.85
C ILE A 215 10.25 -15.08 0.88
N ASP A 216 9.61 -14.51 -0.14
CA ASP A 216 10.27 -13.62 -1.10
C ASP A 216 10.88 -12.39 -0.40
N HIS A 217 10.15 -11.81 0.54
CA HIS A 217 10.63 -10.64 1.27
C HIS A 217 11.77 -10.93 2.23
N HIS A 218 11.74 -12.04 2.96
CA HIS A 218 12.73 -12.35 3.99
C HIS A 218 13.92 -13.16 3.49
N ILE A 219 13.72 -14.01 2.50
CA ILE A 219 14.76 -14.94 2.03
C ILE A 219 15.36 -14.48 0.70
N LEU A 220 14.53 -14.14 -0.28
CA LEU A 220 15.01 -13.81 -1.64
C LEU A 220 15.40 -12.33 -1.79
N TYR A 221 14.69 -11.41 -1.15
CA TYR A 221 14.94 -9.97 -1.30
C TYR A 221 16.32 -9.54 -0.79
N PRO A 222 16.80 -9.98 0.39
CA PRO A 222 18.17 -9.68 0.84
C PRO A 222 19.26 -10.25 -0.07
N TYR A 223 18.96 -11.32 -0.81
CA TYR A 223 19.90 -12.04 -1.66
C TYR A 223 19.76 -11.70 -3.15
N LYS A 224 18.86 -10.82 -3.55
CA LYS A 224 18.67 -10.43 -4.97
C LYS A 224 19.97 -9.95 -5.63
N ASN A 225 20.82 -9.24 -4.89
CA ASN A 225 22.12 -8.81 -5.37
C ASN A 225 23.15 -9.96 -5.45
N CYS A 226 22.96 -11.03 -4.70
CA CYS A 226 23.83 -12.19 -4.71
C CYS A 226 23.46 -13.19 -5.83
N LEU A 227 22.15 -13.33 -6.11
CA LEU A 227 21.64 -14.23 -7.14
C LEU A 227 21.82 -13.70 -8.56
N LEU A 228 21.94 -12.38 -8.75
CA LEU A 228 22.30 -11.79 -10.05
C LEU A 228 23.72 -12.20 -10.50
N TYR A 229 24.64 -12.47 -9.57
CA TYR A 229 25.98 -12.97 -9.89
C TYR A 229 26.02 -14.48 -10.22
N THR A 230 25.00 -15.25 -9.86
CA THR A 230 24.95 -16.69 -10.14
C THR A 230 24.20 -17.05 -11.42
N SER A 231 23.35 -16.16 -11.95
CA SER A 231 22.67 -16.39 -13.23
C SER A 231 23.59 -16.18 -14.45
N ASP A 232 24.59 -15.31 -14.32
CA ASP A 232 25.56 -15.06 -15.41
C ASP A 232 26.65 -16.14 -15.49
N ALA A 233 26.76 -17.02 -14.47
CA ALA A 233 27.74 -18.11 -14.48
C ALA A 233 27.18 -19.45 -15.00
N ALA A 234 25.92 -19.50 -15.40
CA ALA A 234 25.27 -20.70 -15.92
C ALA A 234 25.08 -20.70 -17.46
N ASP A 235 25.49 -19.62 -18.12
CA ASP A 235 25.40 -19.47 -19.60
C ASP A 235 26.78 -19.44 -20.29
N GLU A 236 27.84 -20.00 -19.64
CA GLU A 236 29.12 -20.32 -20.29
C GLU A 236 29.31 -21.84 -20.52
#